data_190081aca0148b2d056c398ec6a1b4d1
#
_entry.id   190081aca0148b2d056c398ec6a1b4d1
#
_cell.length_a   1.000
_cell.length_b   1.000
_cell.length_c   1.000
_cell.angle_alpha   90.00
_cell.angle_beta   90.00
_cell.angle_gamma   90.00
#
_symmetry.space_group_name_H-M   'P 1'
#
loop_
_entity.id
_entity.type
_entity.pdbx_description
1 polymer ?
#
loop_
_entity_poly.entity_id
_entity_poly.type
_entity_poly.pdbx_seq_one_letter_code
_entity_poly.pdbx_strand_id
1 'polypeptide(L)'
;MGLFSDKVQQRLAINTIVAFLPAAVIGVLVASYIKKWLFNPIAVATALVVGGVIILIVEYFQDKKTYKPRVETMDDMSWKDALRVGFLQCLAMIPGTSRSGATIIGGLCIGLSRKAATEFSFFLAIPTIFGATVYDLWKSRDVLTATCLLYTSDAA
;
A
#
# COMPACT_ATOMS: atom_id res chain seq x y z
N MET A 1 -21.50 17.51 5.11
CA MET A 1 -20.37 18.36 5.52
C MET A 1 -19.21 17.98 4.65
N GLY A 2 -18.79 18.88 3.75
CA GLY A 2 -18.03 18.51 2.58
C GLY A 2 -16.52 18.38 2.84
N LEU A 3 -15.91 17.40 2.21
CA LEU A 3 -14.45 17.17 2.09
C LEU A 3 -13.63 18.43 1.67
N PHE A 4 -14.30 19.48 1.26
CA PHE A 4 -13.69 20.71 0.74
C PHE A 4 -13.62 21.87 1.75
N SER A 5 -14.17 21.69 2.96
CA SER A 5 -14.27 22.80 3.92
C SER A 5 -13.17 22.81 4.98
N ASP A 6 -12.51 21.68 5.25
CA ASP A 6 -11.47 21.58 6.28
C ASP A 6 -10.09 21.42 5.65
N LYS A 7 -9.19 22.36 5.94
CA LYS A 7 -7.78 22.31 5.48
C LYS A 7 -7.06 21.00 5.83
N VAL A 8 -7.46 20.36 6.92
CA VAL A 8 -6.92 19.06 7.35
C VAL A 8 -7.34 17.94 6.41
N GLN A 9 -8.62 17.90 6.03
CA GLN A 9 -9.15 16.89 5.10
C GLN A 9 -8.57 17.05 3.69
N GLN A 10 -8.39 18.29 3.23
CA GLN A 10 -7.72 18.58 1.96
C GLN A 10 -6.27 18.11 1.95
N ARG A 11 -5.54 18.36 3.04
CA ARG A 11 -4.16 17.90 3.22
C ARG A 11 -4.06 16.39 3.19
N LEU A 12 -4.98 15.70 3.87
CA LEU A 12 -5.04 14.25 3.86
C LEU A 12 -5.32 13.71 2.46
N ALA A 13 -6.27 14.27 1.74
CA ALA A 13 -6.59 13.88 0.37
C ALA A 13 -5.38 14.06 -0.57
N ILE A 14 -4.71 15.22 -0.48
CA ILE A 14 -3.49 15.49 -1.26
C ILE A 14 -2.38 14.49 -0.91
N ASN A 15 -2.12 14.25 0.37
CA ASN A 15 -1.12 13.29 0.83
C ASN A 15 -1.42 11.87 0.33
N THR A 16 -2.68 11.48 0.34
CA THR A 16 -3.11 10.17 -0.17
C THR A 16 -2.88 10.03 -1.68
N ILE A 17 -3.20 11.08 -2.46
CA ILE A 17 -2.95 11.11 -3.90
C ILE A 17 -1.44 11.09 -4.18
N VAL A 18 -0.65 11.90 -3.47
CA VAL A 18 0.81 11.96 -3.61
C VAL A 18 1.45 10.59 -3.30
N ALA A 19 0.98 9.90 -2.26
CA ALA A 19 1.47 8.57 -1.92
C ALA A 19 1.03 7.49 -2.93
N PHE A 20 -0.12 7.67 -3.57
CA PHE A 20 -0.61 6.74 -4.60
C PHE A 20 0.19 6.82 -5.90
N LEU A 21 0.68 8.00 -6.29
CA LEU A 21 1.33 8.24 -7.59
C LEU A 21 2.53 7.31 -7.87
N PRO A 22 3.52 7.13 -6.96
CA PRO A 22 4.66 6.23 -7.23
C PRO A 22 4.20 4.80 -7.51
N ALA A 23 3.25 4.30 -6.72
CA ALA A 23 2.72 2.97 -6.88
C ALA A 23 1.93 2.81 -8.19
N ALA A 24 1.17 3.81 -8.61
CA ALA A 24 0.45 3.79 -9.88
C ALA A 24 1.41 3.75 -11.06
N VAL A 25 2.42 4.64 -11.10
CA VAL A 25 3.39 4.73 -12.20
C VAL A 25 4.23 3.45 -12.28
N ILE A 26 4.84 3.04 -11.17
CA ILE A 26 5.70 1.86 -11.13
C ILE A 26 4.87 0.60 -11.38
N GLY A 27 3.64 0.52 -10.84
CA GLY A 27 2.73 -0.60 -11.05
C GLY A 27 2.43 -0.84 -12.51
N VAL A 28 2.06 0.20 -13.27
CA VAL A 28 1.79 0.07 -14.70
C VAL A 28 3.03 -0.38 -15.48
N LEU A 29 4.21 0.14 -15.15
CA LEU A 29 5.45 -0.17 -15.84
C LEU A 29 5.96 -1.58 -15.54
N VAL A 30 5.84 -2.04 -14.30
CA VAL A 30 6.51 -3.26 -13.80
C VAL A 30 5.55 -4.44 -13.67
N ALA A 31 4.22 -4.23 -13.70
CA ALA A 31 3.21 -5.29 -13.51
C ALA A 31 3.43 -6.52 -14.41
N SER A 32 3.78 -6.30 -15.68
CA SER A 32 4.00 -7.40 -16.63
C SER A 32 5.25 -8.23 -16.29
N TYR A 33 6.30 -7.57 -15.83
CA TYR A 33 7.55 -8.25 -15.41
C TYR A 33 7.35 -9.02 -14.11
N ILE A 34 6.64 -8.44 -13.15
CA ILE A 34 6.32 -9.08 -11.87
C ILE A 34 5.49 -10.34 -12.10
N LYS A 35 4.42 -10.25 -12.90
CA LYS A 35 3.57 -11.41 -13.24
C LYS A 35 4.38 -12.54 -13.88
N LYS A 36 5.36 -12.23 -14.72
CA LYS A 36 6.15 -13.24 -15.44
C LYS A 36 7.20 -13.96 -14.56
N TRP A 37 7.86 -13.22 -13.66
CA TRP A 37 9.04 -13.72 -12.96
C TRP A 37 8.81 -14.04 -11.47
N LEU A 38 7.92 -13.30 -10.80
CA LEU A 38 7.73 -13.39 -9.36
C LEU A 38 6.47 -14.17 -8.96
N PHE A 39 5.59 -14.50 -9.89
CA PHE A 39 4.35 -15.26 -9.61
C PHE A 39 4.65 -16.78 -9.58
N ASN A 40 5.55 -17.19 -8.69
CA ASN A 40 5.78 -18.60 -8.41
C ASN A 40 5.69 -18.84 -6.89
N PRO A 41 5.30 -20.05 -6.46
CA PRO A 41 5.08 -20.37 -5.04
C PRO A 41 6.31 -20.13 -4.16
N ILE A 42 7.51 -20.37 -4.68
CA ILE A 42 8.77 -20.21 -3.94
C ILE A 42 9.05 -18.73 -3.67
N ALA A 43 8.87 -17.86 -4.68
CA ALA A 43 9.06 -16.42 -4.52
C ALA A 43 8.06 -15.83 -3.51
N VAL A 44 6.79 -16.26 -3.58
CA VAL A 44 5.74 -15.84 -2.64
C VAL A 44 6.07 -16.27 -1.21
N ALA A 45 6.45 -17.54 -1.01
CA ALA A 45 6.81 -18.06 0.31
C ALA A 45 8.05 -17.34 0.88
N THR A 46 9.06 -17.11 0.06
CA THR A 46 10.27 -16.38 0.46
C THR A 46 9.93 -14.94 0.86
N ALA A 47 9.12 -14.23 0.07
CA ALA A 47 8.70 -12.87 0.37
C ALA A 47 7.90 -12.77 1.68
N LEU A 48 7.04 -13.76 1.96
CA LEU A 48 6.31 -13.85 3.24
C LEU A 48 7.25 -14.01 4.42
N VAL A 49 8.21 -14.94 4.34
CA VAL A 49 9.18 -15.18 5.43
C VAL A 49 10.07 -13.96 5.65
N VAL A 50 10.64 -13.42 4.59
CA VAL A 50 11.50 -12.22 4.68
C VAL A 50 10.70 -11.02 5.23
N GLY A 51 9.48 -10.80 4.73
CA GLY A 51 8.59 -9.75 5.24
C GLY A 51 8.28 -9.92 6.72
N GLY A 52 7.96 -11.14 7.16
CA GLY A 52 7.72 -11.47 8.58
C GLY A 52 8.95 -11.18 9.46
N VAL A 53 10.14 -11.58 9.02
CA VAL A 53 11.39 -11.29 9.74
C VAL A 53 11.65 -9.79 9.85
N ILE A 54 11.44 -9.03 8.77
CA ILE A 54 11.59 -7.56 8.77
C ILE A 54 10.62 -6.93 9.78
N ILE A 55 9.37 -7.37 9.81
CA ILE A 55 8.37 -6.86 10.76
C ILE A 55 8.84 -7.10 12.20
N LEU A 56 9.27 -8.32 12.53
CA LEU A 56 9.76 -8.65 13.87
C LEU A 56 10.98 -7.80 14.29
N ILE A 57 11.91 -7.59 13.36
CA ILE A 57 13.10 -6.75 13.62
C ILE A 57 12.68 -5.31 13.91
N VAL A 58 11.84 -4.72 13.07
CA VAL A 58 11.40 -3.33 13.24
C VAL A 58 10.58 -3.18 14.52
N GLU A 59 9.69 -4.12 14.83
CA GLU A 59 8.93 -4.10 16.09
C GLU A 59 9.84 -4.19 17.32
N TYR A 60 10.81 -5.08 17.31
CA TYR A 60 11.79 -5.19 18.40
C TYR A 60 12.53 -3.89 18.67
N PHE A 61 12.93 -3.16 17.63
CA PHE A 61 13.59 -1.85 17.80
C PHE A 61 12.61 -0.75 18.25
N GLN A 62 11.36 -0.82 17.84
CA GLN A 62 10.33 0.15 18.21
C GLN A 62 9.84 -0.02 19.66
N ASP A 63 9.85 -1.24 20.18
CA ASP A 63 9.38 -1.55 21.54
C ASP A 63 10.38 -1.10 22.62
N LYS A 64 11.62 -0.89 22.25
CA LYS A 64 12.59 -0.24 23.14
C LYS A 64 12.15 1.20 23.36
N LYS A 65 11.67 1.54 24.54
CA LYS A 65 11.05 2.79 25.05
C LYS A 65 11.69 4.14 24.65
N THR A 66 12.72 4.15 23.79
CA THR A 66 13.50 5.33 23.39
C THR A 66 13.00 5.97 22.09
N TYR A 67 12.11 5.28 21.35
CA TYR A 67 11.66 5.81 20.07
C TYR A 67 10.55 6.86 20.26
N LYS A 68 10.88 8.12 19.98
CA LYS A 68 9.90 9.22 19.88
C LYS A 68 9.54 9.40 18.41
N PRO A 69 8.28 9.17 18.00
CA PRO A 69 7.87 9.41 16.63
C PRO A 69 7.99 10.91 16.29
N ARG A 70 8.43 11.21 15.08
CA ARG A 70 8.52 12.57 14.56
C ARG A 70 7.13 13.11 14.18
N VAL A 71 6.23 12.23 13.76
CA VAL A 71 4.85 12.54 13.36
C VAL A 71 3.93 11.67 14.22
N GLU A 72 3.15 12.29 15.09
CA GLU A 72 2.29 11.57 16.04
C GLU A 72 0.93 11.22 15.43
N THR A 73 0.38 12.14 14.63
CA THR A 73 -0.95 11.98 14.01
C THR A 73 -0.85 12.04 12.49
N MET A 74 -1.82 11.45 11.82
CA MET A 74 -1.91 11.49 10.36
C MET A 74 -2.07 12.92 9.83
N ASP A 75 -2.69 13.81 10.61
CA ASP A 75 -2.92 15.20 10.25
C ASP A 75 -1.63 16.03 10.20
N ASP A 76 -0.60 15.62 10.95
CA ASP A 76 0.71 16.26 10.99
C ASP A 76 1.65 15.82 9.84
N MET A 77 1.22 14.83 9.05
CA MET A 77 2.02 14.33 7.94
C MET A 77 2.25 15.37 6.86
N SER A 78 3.51 15.51 6.44
CA SER A 78 3.87 16.32 5.28
C SER A 78 3.69 15.51 3.97
N TRP A 79 3.54 16.23 2.85
CA TRP A 79 3.50 15.58 1.53
C TRP A 79 4.76 14.78 1.21
N LYS A 80 5.92 15.16 1.79
CA LYS A 80 7.18 14.42 1.65
C LYS A 80 7.12 13.07 2.36
N ASP A 81 6.48 13.01 3.53
CA ASP A 81 6.28 11.76 4.26
C ASP A 81 5.32 10.84 3.51
N ALA A 82 4.25 11.41 2.98
CA ALA A 82 3.30 10.69 2.14
C ALA A 82 3.98 10.09 0.89
N LEU A 83 4.82 10.86 0.21
CA LEU A 83 5.59 10.39 -0.95
C LEU A 83 6.54 9.23 -0.58
N ARG A 84 7.24 9.33 0.57
CA ARG A 84 8.11 8.24 1.07
C ARG A 84 7.33 6.96 1.34
N VAL A 85 6.17 7.07 2.01
CA VAL A 85 5.27 5.91 2.20
C VAL A 85 4.82 5.34 0.86
N GLY A 86 4.52 6.18 -0.12
CA GLY A 86 4.16 5.76 -1.47
C GLY A 86 5.26 4.97 -2.19
N PHE A 87 6.53 5.35 -2.03
CA PHE A 87 7.64 4.56 -2.55
C PHE A 87 7.80 3.23 -1.80
N LEU A 88 7.65 3.23 -0.48
CA LEU A 88 7.69 2.00 0.32
C LEU A 88 6.54 1.05 -0.02
N GLN A 89 5.37 1.59 -0.38
CA GLN A 89 4.25 0.79 -0.90
C GLN A 89 4.62 0.02 -2.17
N CYS A 90 5.56 0.51 -3.00
CA CYS A 90 5.98 -0.20 -4.21
C CYS A 90 6.60 -1.58 -3.91
N LEU A 91 7.16 -1.78 -2.72
CA LEU A 91 7.64 -3.10 -2.27
C LEU A 91 6.50 -4.13 -2.20
N ALA A 92 5.29 -3.68 -1.96
CA ALA A 92 4.11 -4.54 -1.92
C ALA A 92 3.67 -5.07 -3.29
N MET A 93 4.29 -4.63 -4.38
CA MET A 93 4.09 -5.21 -5.71
C MET A 93 4.74 -6.59 -5.84
N ILE A 94 5.70 -6.91 -4.96
CA ILE A 94 6.30 -8.25 -4.90
C ILE A 94 5.24 -9.21 -4.32
N PRO A 95 4.84 -10.26 -5.06
CA PRO A 95 3.87 -11.23 -4.57
C PRO A 95 4.31 -11.87 -3.26
N GLY A 96 3.40 -11.94 -2.29
CA GLY A 96 3.71 -12.39 -0.92
C GLY A 96 4.08 -11.27 0.05
N THR A 97 4.41 -10.08 -0.42
CA THR A 97 4.64 -8.94 0.47
C THR A 97 3.31 -8.31 0.86
N SER A 98 3.04 -8.24 2.15
CA SER A 98 1.84 -7.56 2.66
C SER A 98 1.90 -6.07 2.36
N ARG A 99 0.89 -5.53 1.65
CA ARG A 99 0.82 -4.10 1.34
C ARG A 99 0.73 -3.24 2.61
N SER A 100 -0.16 -3.61 3.53
CA SER A 100 -0.26 -2.92 4.82
C SER A 100 1.02 -3.06 5.64
N GLY A 101 1.66 -4.23 5.60
CA GLY A 101 2.97 -4.44 6.20
C GLY A 101 4.02 -3.46 5.65
N ALA A 102 4.15 -3.35 4.34
CA ALA A 102 5.12 -2.45 3.70
C ALA A 102 4.87 -0.98 4.05
N THR A 103 3.61 -0.52 4.05
CA THR A 103 3.26 0.88 4.34
C THR A 103 3.35 1.21 5.83
N ILE A 104 2.91 0.33 6.72
CA ILE A 104 2.97 0.55 8.17
C ILE A 104 4.41 0.48 8.66
N ILE A 105 5.11 -0.60 8.37
CA ILE A 105 6.51 -0.80 8.79
C ILE A 105 7.41 0.27 8.15
N GLY A 106 7.21 0.56 6.87
CA GLY A 106 7.90 1.63 6.18
C GLY A 106 7.62 3.00 6.82
N GLY A 107 6.37 3.28 7.18
CA GLY A 107 5.96 4.49 7.90
C GLY A 107 6.68 4.62 9.25
N LEU A 108 6.77 3.54 10.02
CA LEU A 108 7.53 3.50 11.28
C LEU A 108 9.01 3.82 11.06
N CYS A 109 9.63 3.25 10.04
CA CYS A 109 11.04 3.48 9.71
C CYS A 109 11.36 4.94 9.36
N ILE A 110 10.41 5.68 8.78
CA ILE A 110 10.60 7.10 8.44
C ILE A 110 10.18 8.07 9.56
N GLY A 111 9.77 7.55 10.71
CA GLY A 111 9.48 8.35 11.90
C GLY A 111 8.02 8.67 12.14
N LEU A 112 7.07 7.96 11.52
CA LEU A 112 5.66 8.05 11.87
C LEU A 112 5.38 7.26 13.15
N SER A 113 4.38 7.69 13.92
CA SER A 113 3.84 6.88 15.00
C SER A 113 3.11 5.66 14.44
N ARG A 114 2.96 4.61 15.24
CA ARG A 114 2.17 3.42 14.88
C ARG A 114 0.75 3.79 14.46
N LYS A 115 0.14 4.72 15.19
CA LYS A 115 -1.21 5.23 14.90
C LYS A 115 -1.24 5.91 13.53
N ALA A 116 -0.39 6.92 13.29
CA ALA A 116 -0.35 7.65 12.03
C ALA A 116 -0.05 6.74 10.83
N ALA A 117 0.91 5.82 10.96
CA ALA A 117 1.26 4.88 9.90
C ALA A 117 0.10 3.93 9.56
N THR A 118 -0.62 3.43 10.56
CA THR A 118 -1.75 2.52 10.37
C THR A 118 -2.94 3.25 9.74
N GLU A 119 -3.34 4.38 10.29
CA GLU A 119 -4.45 5.18 9.75
C GLU A 119 -4.18 5.58 8.31
N PHE A 120 -3.00 6.13 8.02
CA PHE A 120 -2.63 6.52 6.66
C PHE A 120 -2.57 5.34 5.69
N SER A 121 -2.11 4.17 6.13
CA SER A 121 -2.12 2.93 5.33
C SER A 121 -3.53 2.54 4.90
N PHE A 122 -4.53 2.66 5.78
CA PHE A 122 -5.93 2.39 5.44
C PHE A 122 -6.48 3.38 4.41
N PHE A 123 -6.23 4.68 4.59
CA PHE A 123 -6.65 5.69 3.62
C PHE A 123 -6.01 5.48 2.25
N LEU A 124 -4.72 5.16 2.23
CA LEU A 124 -3.98 4.87 1.01
C LEU A 124 -4.46 3.57 0.32
N ALA A 125 -5.10 2.66 1.08
CA ALA A 125 -5.70 1.44 0.54
C ALA A 125 -6.77 1.74 -0.52
N ILE A 126 -7.61 2.74 -0.24
CA ILE A 126 -8.79 3.05 -1.06
C ILE A 126 -8.38 3.34 -2.52
N PRO A 127 -7.59 4.39 -2.82
CA PRO A 127 -7.20 4.67 -4.19
C PRO A 127 -6.33 3.58 -4.82
N THR A 128 -5.53 2.87 -4.02
CA THR A 128 -4.64 1.83 -4.53
C THR A 128 -5.41 0.60 -5.00
N ILE A 129 -6.35 0.11 -4.19
CA ILE A 129 -7.17 -1.05 -4.56
C ILE A 129 -8.09 -0.67 -5.72
N PHE A 130 -8.74 0.50 -5.65
CA PHE A 130 -9.60 0.98 -6.71
C PHE A 130 -8.85 1.12 -8.04
N GLY A 131 -7.68 1.76 -8.03
CA GLY A 131 -6.85 1.94 -9.23
C GLY A 131 -6.36 0.60 -9.82
N ALA A 132 -5.95 -0.34 -8.98
CA ALA A 132 -5.54 -1.67 -9.40
C ALA A 132 -6.72 -2.44 -10.04
N THR A 133 -7.90 -2.39 -9.41
CA THR A 133 -9.11 -3.05 -9.93
C THR A 133 -9.53 -2.47 -11.28
N VAL A 134 -9.56 -1.14 -11.41
CA VAL A 134 -9.89 -0.49 -12.69
C VAL A 134 -8.89 -0.85 -13.78
N TYR A 135 -7.60 -0.87 -13.46
CA TYR A 135 -6.56 -1.26 -14.40
C TYR A 135 -6.70 -2.72 -14.86
N ASP A 136 -6.92 -3.65 -13.93
CA ASP A 136 -7.08 -5.07 -14.25
C ASP A 136 -8.37 -5.33 -15.05
N LEU A 137 -9.49 -4.68 -14.70
CA LEU A 137 -10.73 -4.74 -15.46
C LEU A 137 -10.54 -4.24 -16.91
N TRP A 138 -9.87 -3.10 -17.06
CA TRP A 138 -9.61 -2.54 -18.38
C TRP A 138 -8.72 -3.43 -19.24
N LYS A 139 -7.69 -4.03 -18.63
CA LYS A 139 -6.77 -4.94 -19.31
C LYS A 139 -7.40 -6.29 -19.66
N SER A 140 -8.36 -6.77 -18.87
CA SER A 140 -9.02 -8.07 -19.03
C SER A 140 -10.40 -7.97 -19.68
N ARG A 141 -10.78 -6.80 -20.20
CA ARG A 141 -12.11 -6.54 -20.78
C ARG A 141 -12.53 -7.55 -21.86
N ASP A 142 -11.55 -8.05 -22.62
CA ASP A 142 -11.82 -8.98 -23.73
C ASP A 142 -12.14 -10.42 -23.23
N VAL A 143 -11.81 -10.72 -21.97
CA VAL A 143 -12.07 -12.01 -21.31
C VAL A 143 -13.31 -11.96 -20.41
N LEU A 144 -13.75 -10.75 -20.04
CA LEU A 144 -14.90 -10.51 -19.18
C LEU A 144 -16.21 -10.60 -19.96
N THR A 145 -16.60 -11.79 -20.37
CA THR A 145 -17.95 -12.05 -20.86
C THR A 145 -18.92 -12.26 -19.68
N ALA A 146 -20.19 -11.92 -19.88
CA ALA A 146 -21.23 -12.08 -18.84
C ALA A 146 -21.29 -13.50 -18.27
N THR A 147 -20.97 -14.50 -19.08
CA THR A 147 -20.90 -15.91 -18.69
C THR A 147 -19.74 -16.17 -17.69
N CYS A 148 -18.60 -15.48 -17.84
CA CYS A 148 -17.45 -15.64 -16.95
C CYS A 148 -17.71 -15.03 -15.55
N LEU A 149 -18.43 -13.92 -15.50
CA LEU A 149 -18.85 -13.27 -14.24
C LEU A 149 -19.86 -14.10 -13.45
N LEU A 150 -20.78 -14.79 -14.14
CA LEU A 150 -21.75 -15.68 -13.51
C LEU A 150 -21.07 -16.94 -12.93
N TYR A 151 -20.08 -17.52 -13.63
CA TYR A 151 -19.38 -18.72 -13.15
C TYR A 151 -18.51 -18.47 -11.90
N THR A 152 -17.95 -17.27 -11.74
CA THR A 152 -17.17 -16.91 -10.53
C THR A 152 -18.07 -16.62 -9.33
N SER A 153 -19.32 -16.24 -9.55
CA SER A 153 -20.31 -16.02 -8.48
C SER A 153 -20.82 -17.33 -7.86
N ASP A 154 -20.89 -18.42 -8.63
CA ASP A 154 -21.37 -19.72 -8.16
C ASP A 154 -20.27 -20.60 -7.51
N ALA A 155 -19.00 -20.16 -7.54
CA ALA A 155 -17.85 -20.89 -6.99
C ALA A 155 -17.36 -20.35 -5.62
N ALA A 156 -18.10 -19.39 -5.02
CA ALA A 156 -17.74 -18.78 -3.72
C ALA A 156 -18.51 -19.41 -2.54
#